data_e8783fe5cb9fdf387018b4bb2928b567
#
_entry.id   e8783fe5cb9fdf387018b4bb2928b567
#
_cell.length_a   1.000
_cell.length_b   1.000
_cell.length_c   1.000
_cell.angle_alpha   90.00
_cell.angle_beta   90.00
_cell.angle_gamma   90.00
#
_symmetry.space_group_name_H-M   'P 1'
#
loop_
_entity.id
_entity.type
_entity.pdbx_description
1 polymer ?
#
loop_
_entity_poly.entity_id
_entity_poly.type
_entity_poly.pdbx_seq_one_letter_code
_entity_poly.pdbx_strand_id
1 'polypeptide(L)'
;MKLCVPHTDLRQETYRATRNWPNVTYRYVGDSDTAYAEWLCELWADGEGFIVCEHDVVPAKGALKELADCPHGYCSFPVALSVYLAPCMSLTKFSGEFLRAYPNVMDRVMRVPTNYGVNGHFRQLDTIVQQTVLLRRYGQQPHIHLPPAQHLNPEKSQLVPDAPLRTWVDARFALWEPED
;
A
#
# COMPACT_ATOMS: atom_id res chain seq x y z
N MET A 1 -6.12 -1.41 15.87
CA MET A 1 -5.29 -1.12 14.69
C MET A 1 -5.77 0.18 14.06
N LYS A 2 -4.85 1.09 13.74
CA LYS A 2 -5.14 2.37 13.05
C LYS A 2 -5.56 2.09 11.60
N LEU A 3 -6.49 2.87 11.05
CA LEU A 3 -6.77 2.93 9.61
C LEU A 3 -6.30 4.29 9.09
N CYS A 4 -5.39 4.27 8.13
CA CYS A 4 -4.75 5.46 7.57
C CYS A 4 -5.23 5.65 6.13
N VAL A 5 -5.86 6.77 5.86
CA VAL A 5 -6.41 7.11 4.53
C VAL A 5 -5.68 8.34 4.00
N PRO A 6 -4.56 8.14 3.23
CA PRO A 6 -3.92 9.24 2.52
C PRO A 6 -4.83 9.72 1.38
N HIS A 7 -4.95 11.04 1.20
CA HIS A 7 -5.79 11.57 0.14
C HIS A 7 -5.28 12.90 -0.41
N THR A 8 -5.54 13.11 -1.70
CA THR A 8 -5.47 14.40 -2.38
C THR A 8 -6.87 14.88 -2.76
N ASP A 9 -7.77 13.93 -3.04
CA ASP A 9 -9.18 14.12 -3.35
C ASP A 9 -9.94 12.89 -2.79
N LEU A 10 -10.41 12.99 -1.55
CA LEU A 10 -11.06 11.87 -0.86
C LEU A 10 -12.39 11.50 -1.51
N ARG A 11 -12.45 10.34 -2.13
CA ARG A 11 -13.68 9.85 -2.76
C ARG A 11 -14.74 9.52 -1.73
N GLN A 12 -15.99 9.91 -2.04
CA GLN A 12 -17.10 9.75 -1.10
C GLN A 12 -17.38 8.28 -0.77
N GLU A 13 -17.21 7.39 -1.74
CA GLU A 13 -17.38 5.94 -1.56
C GLU A 13 -16.36 5.39 -0.57
N THR A 14 -15.08 5.76 -0.71
CA THR A 14 -14.01 5.38 0.22
C THR A 14 -14.30 5.92 1.61
N TYR A 15 -14.69 7.20 1.73
CA TYR A 15 -15.08 7.79 3.01
C TYR A 15 -16.23 7.03 3.67
N ARG A 16 -17.30 6.70 2.93
CA ARG A 16 -18.44 5.95 3.46
C ARG A 16 -18.04 4.55 3.95
N ALA A 17 -17.14 3.87 3.22
CA ALA A 17 -16.68 2.54 3.56
C ALA A 17 -15.74 2.51 4.78
N THR A 18 -15.05 3.62 5.07
CA THR A 18 -13.98 3.66 6.08
C THR A 18 -14.36 4.44 7.36
N ARG A 19 -15.32 5.40 7.29
CA ARG A 19 -15.62 6.35 8.38
C ARG A 19 -16.04 5.73 9.71
N ASN A 20 -16.58 4.51 9.69
CA ASN A 20 -17.04 3.83 10.88
C ASN A 20 -15.95 2.94 11.51
N TRP A 21 -14.73 2.93 10.93
CA TRP A 21 -13.62 2.20 11.52
C TRP A 21 -13.13 2.93 12.78
N PRO A 22 -12.98 2.24 13.92
CA PRO A 22 -12.39 2.87 15.09
C PRO A 22 -10.96 3.28 14.79
N ASN A 23 -10.56 4.48 15.18
CA ASN A 23 -9.22 5.05 14.94
C ASN A 23 -8.88 5.23 13.44
N VAL A 24 -9.85 5.69 12.63
CA VAL A 24 -9.56 6.14 11.26
C VAL A 24 -8.92 7.54 11.28
N THR A 25 -7.89 7.71 10.47
CA THR A 25 -7.23 9.00 10.23
C THR A 25 -7.23 9.28 8.73
N TYR A 26 -7.79 10.42 8.35
CA TYR A 26 -7.70 10.96 7.00
C TYR A 26 -6.63 12.03 6.98
N ARG A 27 -5.62 11.86 6.11
CA ARG A 27 -4.54 12.85 6.00
C ARG A 27 -4.44 13.33 4.55
N TYR A 28 -4.53 14.65 4.40
CA TYR A 28 -4.23 15.28 3.11
C TYR A 28 -2.72 15.17 2.85
N VAL A 29 -2.36 14.64 1.69
CA VAL A 29 -0.98 14.41 1.27
C VAL A 29 -0.66 15.08 -0.07
N GLY A 30 -1.45 16.09 -0.44
CA GLY A 30 -1.27 16.85 -1.69
C GLY A 30 -0.35 18.07 -1.56
N ASP A 31 0.22 18.34 -0.38
CA ASP A 31 1.07 19.51 -0.15
C ASP A 31 2.45 19.38 -0.81
N SER A 32 2.94 18.17 -0.98
CA SER A 32 4.20 17.87 -1.67
C SER A 32 4.20 16.46 -2.28
N ASP A 33 5.10 16.23 -3.23
CA ASP A 33 5.27 14.92 -3.86
C ASP A 33 5.77 13.84 -2.89
N THR A 34 6.26 14.21 -1.70
CA THR A 34 6.80 13.31 -0.66
C THR A 34 5.91 13.17 0.56
N ALA A 35 4.86 14.00 0.70
CA ALA A 35 4.02 14.04 1.91
C ALA A 35 3.45 12.67 2.31
N TYR A 36 3.13 11.82 1.34
CA TYR A 36 2.67 10.45 1.61
C TYR A 36 3.79 9.58 2.19
N ALA A 37 5.00 9.63 1.61
CA ALA A 37 6.16 8.89 2.11
C ALA A 37 6.56 9.37 3.52
N GLU A 38 6.53 10.67 3.78
CA GLU A 38 6.81 11.27 5.08
C GLU A 38 5.82 10.75 6.14
N TRP A 39 4.53 10.67 5.79
CA TRP A 39 3.54 10.09 6.70
C TRP A 39 3.78 8.61 6.96
N LEU A 40 4.16 7.84 5.96
CA LEU A 40 4.54 6.43 6.17
C LEU A 40 5.78 6.29 7.07
N CYS A 41 6.74 7.21 6.98
CA CYS A 41 7.88 7.25 7.90
C CYS A 41 7.42 7.45 9.35
N GLU A 42 6.49 8.38 9.60
CA GLU A 42 5.92 8.62 10.93
C GLU A 42 5.22 7.35 11.46
N LEU A 43 4.35 6.73 10.64
CA LEU A 43 3.63 5.52 11.00
C LEU A 43 4.56 4.33 11.29
N TRP A 44 5.65 4.23 10.53
CA TRP A 44 6.65 3.18 10.73
C TRP A 44 7.43 3.39 12.02
N ALA A 45 7.81 4.63 12.30
CA ALA A 45 8.53 5.01 13.53
C ALA A 45 7.69 4.81 14.79
N ASP A 46 6.36 5.04 14.72
CA ASP A 46 5.44 4.77 15.83
C ASP A 46 5.46 3.28 16.23
N GLY A 47 5.73 2.38 15.31
CA GLY A 47 5.78 0.93 15.55
C GLY A 47 4.43 0.29 15.91
N GLU A 48 3.33 1.05 15.84
CA GLU A 48 1.97 0.56 16.00
C GLU A 48 1.42 0.05 14.67
N GLY A 49 0.78 -1.13 14.68
CA GLY A 49 0.21 -1.68 13.46
C GLY A 49 -0.88 -0.79 12.86
N PHE A 50 -0.83 -0.65 11.52
CA PHE A 50 -1.79 0.14 10.77
C PHE A 50 -2.24 -0.55 9.48
N ILE A 51 -3.37 -0.09 8.96
CA ILE A 51 -3.89 -0.42 7.63
C ILE A 51 -3.84 0.86 6.81
N VAL A 52 -3.31 0.81 5.61
CA VAL A 52 -3.47 1.84 4.59
C VAL A 52 -4.69 1.51 3.75
N CYS A 53 -5.51 2.52 3.46
CA CYS A 53 -6.57 2.47 2.45
C CYS A 53 -6.49 3.76 1.62
N GLU A 54 -6.05 3.66 0.37
CA GLU A 54 -5.94 4.85 -0.50
C GLU A 54 -7.31 5.46 -0.81
N HIS A 55 -7.33 6.76 -1.10
CA HIS A 55 -8.53 7.58 -1.22
C HIS A 55 -9.50 7.16 -2.33
N ASP A 56 -9.05 6.38 -3.30
CA ASP A 56 -9.81 5.88 -4.45
C ASP A 56 -10.02 4.36 -4.42
N VAL A 57 -9.84 3.75 -3.24
CA VAL A 57 -10.05 2.32 -3.01
C VAL A 57 -11.24 2.11 -2.07
N VAL A 58 -12.15 1.24 -2.48
CA VAL A 58 -13.32 0.86 -1.68
C VAL A 58 -13.11 -0.56 -1.16
N PRO A 59 -12.84 -0.73 0.15
CA PRO A 59 -12.78 -2.05 0.75
C PRO A 59 -14.15 -2.73 0.70
N ALA A 60 -14.18 -4.01 0.35
CA ALA A 60 -15.38 -4.82 0.44
C ALA A 60 -15.87 -4.90 1.91
N LYS A 61 -17.17 -5.19 2.09
CA LYS A 61 -17.73 -5.36 3.44
C LYS A 61 -16.96 -6.44 4.20
N GLY A 62 -16.39 -6.07 5.33
CA GLY A 62 -15.61 -6.97 6.19
C GLY A 62 -14.10 -7.00 5.90
N ALA A 63 -13.63 -6.49 4.75
CA ALA A 63 -12.22 -6.54 4.36
C ALA A 63 -11.27 -5.89 5.38
N LEU A 64 -11.64 -4.74 5.95
CA LEU A 64 -10.84 -4.09 6.99
C LEU A 64 -10.71 -4.96 8.25
N LYS A 65 -11.80 -5.64 8.64
CA LYS A 65 -11.76 -6.56 9.79
C LYS A 65 -10.92 -7.78 9.47
N GLU A 66 -11.04 -8.33 8.27
CA GLU A 66 -10.24 -9.46 7.81
C GLU A 66 -8.74 -9.14 7.82
N LEU A 67 -8.34 -7.96 7.34
CA LEU A 67 -6.95 -7.49 7.46
C LEU A 67 -6.52 -7.37 8.93
N ALA A 68 -7.33 -6.74 9.77
CA ALA A 68 -7.00 -6.53 11.18
C ALA A 68 -6.80 -7.85 11.92
N ASP A 69 -7.65 -8.84 11.66
CA ASP A 69 -7.64 -10.16 12.32
C ASP A 69 -6.62 -11.13 11.70
N CYS A 70 -6.10 -10.86 10.52
CA CYS A 70 -5.14 -11.72 9.84
C CYS A 70 -3.88 -11.92 10.71
N PRO A 71 -3.42 -13.17 10.94
CA PRO A 71 -2.23 -13.42 11.73
C PRO A 71 -0.92 -13.01 11.04
N HIS A 72 -0.94 -12.81 9.73
CA HIS A 72 0.26 -12.38 9.00
C HIS A 72 0.56 -10.90 9.27
N GLY A 73 1.84 -10.60 9.49
CA GLY A 73 2.31 -9.24 9.80
C GLY A 73 2.21 -8.26 8.64
N TYR A 74 2.25 -8.77 7.41
CA TYR A 74 2.13 -8.00 6.17
C TYR A 74 1.12 -8.70 5.26
N CYS A 75 0.02 -8.05 4.96
CA CYS A 75 -1.03 -8.61 4.11
C CYS A 75 -1.78 -7.51 3.33
N SER A 76 -2.35 -7.88 2.19
CA SER A 76 -2.97 -6.93 1.26
C SER A 76 -4.16 -7.56 0.55
N PHE A 77 -5.14 -6.73 0.23
CA PHE A 77 -6.11 -7.02 -0.83
C PHE A 77 -5.56 -6.46 -2.14
N PRO A 78 -5.48 -7.27 -3.21
CA PRO A 78 -5.02 -6.78 -4.50
C PRO A 78 -6.06 -5.84 -5.10
N VAL A 79 -5.61 -5.00 -6.02
CA VAL A 79 -6.48 -4.19 -6.87
C VAL A 79 -6.33 -4.62 -8.33
N ALA A 80 -7.36 -4.38 -9.13
CA ALA A 80 -7.31 -4.64 -10.55
C ALA A 80 -6.48 -3.57 -11.27
N LEU A 81 -5.48 -4.00 -12.02
CA LEU A 81 -4.68 -3.16 -12.90
C LEU A 81 -4.86 -3.66 -14.33
N SER A 82 -5.88 -3.17 -15.03
CA SER A 82 -6.21 -3.54 -16.41
C SER A 82 -6.42 -5.06 -16.60
N VAL A 83 -5.34 -5.79 -16.90
CA VAL A 83 -5.39 -7.21 -17.28
C VAL A 83 -4.93 -8.17 -16.17
N TYR A 84 -4.58 -7.68 -14.98
CA TYR A 84 -4.14 -8.51 -13.86
C TYR A 84 -4.48 -7.90 -12.51
N LEU A 85 -4.49 -8.73 -11.48
CA LEU A 85 -4.57 -8.30 -10.09
C LEU A 85 -3.17 -8.11 -9.53
N ALA A 86 -2.94 -6.98 -8.87
CA ALA A 86 -1.67 -6.71 -8.21
C ALA A 86 -1.86 -6.41 -6.73
N PRO A 87 -1.04 -6.98 -5.85
CA PRO A 87 -0.95 -6.50 -4.48
C PRO A 87 -0.31 -5.11 -4.52
N CYS A 88 -1.06 -4.11 -4.10
CA CYS A 88 -0.62 -2.72 -4.00
C CYS A 88 -0.77 -2.26 -2.55
N MET A 89 -0.11 -1.17 -2.17
CA MET A 89 -0.33 -0.58 -0.84
C MET A 89 -1.74 -0.04 -0.66
N SER A 90 -2.51 0.03 -1.72
CA SER A 90 -3.84 0.63 -1.77
C SER A 90 -4.83 0.11 -0.72
N LEU A 91 -4.71 -1.16 -0.32
CA LEU A 91 -5.42 -1.71 0.84
C LEU A 91 -4.52 -2.75 1.52
N THR A 92 -3.67 -2.30 2.41
CA THR A 92 -2.58 -3.10 2.98
C THR A 92 -2.44 -2.89 4.48
N LYS A 93 -2.19 -3.99 5.19
CA LYS A 93 -1.85 -4.00 6.62
C LYS A 93 -0.36 -4.22 6.84
N PHE A 94 0.17 -3.49 7.81
CA PHE A 94 1.44 -3.76 8.48
C PHE A 94 1.20 -3.89 9.98
N SER A 95 1.51 -5.04 10.59
CA SER A 95 1.38 -5.23 12.03
C SER A 95 2.52 -4.55 12.79
N GLY A 96 2.30 -4.20 14.06
CA GLY A 96 3.36 -3.64 14.90
C GLY A 96 4.57 -4.57 15.05
N GLU A 97 4.34 -5.88 15.06
CA GLU A 97 5.43 -6.87 15.07
C GLU A 97 6.27 -6.79 13.78
N PHE A 98 5.61 -6.71 12.62
CA PHE A 98 6.29 -6.55 11.33
C PHE A 98 7.10 -5.25 11.27
N LEU A 99 6.53 -4.14 11.73
CA LEU A 99 7.24 -2.84 11.76
C LEU A 99 8.50 -2.91 12.62
N ARG A 100 8.42 -3.53 13.79
CA ARG A 100 9.58 -3.72 14.68
C ARG A 100 10.61 -4.70 14.14
N ALA A 101 10.20 -5.69 13.37
CA ALA A 101 11.12 -6.62 12.72
C ALA A 101 11.90 -5.95 11.56
N TYR A 102 11.29 -4.95 10.89
CA TYR A 102 11.86 -4.26 9.75
C TYR A 102 11.87 -2.73 9.94
N PRO A 103 12.53 -2.21 10.99
CA PRO A 103 12.43 -0.79 11.39
C PRO A 103 12.98 0.18 10.34
N ASN A 104 13.93 -0.26 9.53
CA ASN A 104 14.65 0.60 8.57
C ASN A 104 14.03 0.59 7.15
N VAL A 105 12.81 0.05 6.99
CA VAL A 105 12.18 -0.02 5.65
C VAL A 105 12.02 1.39 5.07
N MET A 106 11.43 2.32 5.80
CA MET A 106 11.17 3.65 5.28
C MET A 106 12.44 4.48 5.09
N ASP A 107 13.46 4.31 5.94
CA ASP A 107 14.79 4.92 5.73
C ASP A 107 15.41 4.48 4.40
N ARG A 108 15.23 3.22 4.04
CA ARG A 108 15.69 2.70 2.75
C ARG A 108 14.85 3.22 1.59
N VAL A 109 13.53 3.25 1.75
CA VAL A 109 12.61 3.83 0.76
C VAL A 109 13.02 5.25 0.39
N MET A 110 13.33 6.07 1.40
CA MET A 110 13.74 7.46 1.21
C MET A 110 15.14 7.64 0.61
N ARG A 111 15.89 6.56 0.42
CA ARG A 111 17.20 6.55 -0.26
C ARG A 111 17.14 6.04 -1.70
N VAL A 112 16.03 5.42 -2.09
CA VAL A 112 15.87 4.92 -3.47
C VAL A 112 15.59 6.09 -4.41
N PRO A 113 16.44 6.30 -5.44
CA PRO A 113 16.18 7.32 -6.46
C PRO A 113 14.87 7.03 -7.21
N THR A 114 14.19 8.09 -7.59
CA THR A 114 12.98 8.00 -8.42
C THR A 114 13.20 8.66 -9.78
N ASN A 115 12.38 8.29 -10.74
CA ASN A 115 12.37 8.94 -12.06
C ASN A 115 11.81 10.38 -12.01
N TYR A 116 11.37 10.84 -10.85
CA TYR A 116 10.74 12.14 -10.64
C TYR A 116 11.67 13.15 -9.95
N GLY A 117 12.94 12.79 -9.74
CA GLY A 117 13.97 13.69 -9.20
C GLY A 117 13.93 13.91 -7.70
N VAL A 118 12.95 13.34 -6.98
CA VAL A 118 12.85 13.39 -5.52
C VAL A 118 12.56 12.00 -4.95
N ASN A 119 13.32 11.59 -3.93
CA ASN A 119 13.12 10.30 -3.27
C ASN A 119 11.79 10.30 -2.49
N GLY A 120 11.12 9.16 -2.46
CA GLY A 120 9.82 9.07 -1.79
C GLY A 120 8.65 9.67 -2.58
N HIS A 121 8.83 9.97 -3.87
CA HIS A 121 7.78 10.50 -4.73
C HIS A 121 6.58 9.54 -4.79
N PHE A 122 5.36 10.05 -4.58
CA PHE A 122 4.15 9.23 -4.41
C PHE A 122 3.87 8.28 -5.58
N ARG A 123 4.19 8.65 -6.83
CA ARG A 123 3.94 7.82 -8.03
C ARG A 123 4.76 6.53 -8.10
N GLN A 124 5.89 6.46 -7.37
CA GLN A 124 6.74 5.27 -7.31
C GLN A 124 6.78 4.67 -5.90
N LEU A 125 6.15 5.30 -4.93
CA LEU A 125 6.22 4.92 -3.53
C LEU A 125 5.79 3.47 -3.29
N ASP A 126 4.65 3.08 -3.85
CA ASP A 126 4.12 1.72 -3.75
C ASP A 126 5.14 0.67 -4.28
N THR A 127 5.64 0.90 -5.48
CA THR A 127 6.65 0.04 -6.11
C THR A 127 7.93 -0.04 -5.30
N ILE A 128 8.41 1.10 -4.79
CA ILE A 128 9.65 1.15 -4.00
C ILE A 128 9.46 0.42 -2.68
N VAL A 129 8.38 0.69 -1.94
CA VAL A 129 8.12 0.02 -0.67
C VAL A 129 7.99 -1.49 -0.86
N GLN A 130 7.12 -1.93 -1.75
CA GLN A 130 6.78 -3.35 -1.85
C GLN A 130 7.80 -4.16 -2.65
N GLN A 131 8.25 -3.67 -3.80
CA GLN A 131 9.13 -4.45 -4.66
C GLN A 131 10.60 -4.24 -4.35
N THR A 132 11.03 -2.97 -4.25
CA THR A 132 12.44 -2.69 -4.09
C THR A 132 12.92 -2.98 -2.68
N VAL A 133 12.17 -2.55 -1.66
CA VAL A 133 12.61 -2.69 -0.28
C VAL A 133 12.08 -3.98 0.34
N LEU A 134 10.77 -4.19 0.43
CA LEU A 134 10.23 -5.35 1.13
C LEU A 134 10.58 -6.66 0.43
N LEU A 135 10.32 -6.79 -0.86
CA LEU A 135 10.58 -8.04 -1.57
C LEU A 135 12.07 -8.28 -1.81
N ARG A 136 12.74 -7.37 -2.52
CA ARG A 136 14.12 -7.63 -2.96
C ARG A 136 15.14 -7.57 -1.83
N ARG A 137 14.98 -6.62 -0.88
CA ARG A 137 15.94 -6.47 0.20
C ARG A 137 15.66 -7.37 1.39
N TYR A 138 14.38 -7.57 1.72
CA TYR A 138 13.98 -8.34 2.92
C TYR A 138 13.31 -9.67 2.62
N GLY A 139 13.05 -10.01 1.36
CA GLY A 139 12.37 -11.25 0.96
C GLY A 139 10.91 -11.34 1.43
N GLN A 140 10.29 -10.18 1.73
CA GLN A 140 8.94 -10.13 2.28
C GLN A 140 7.89 -9.92 1.19
N GLN A 141 6.88 -10.79 1.18
CA GLN A 141 5.69 -10.67 0.33
C GLN A 141 4.44 -10.56 1.20
N PRO A 142 3.41 -9.84 0.75
CA PRO A 142 2.15 -9.80 1.49
C PRO A 142 1.44 -11.15 1.42
N HIS A 143 0.79 -11.53 2.52
CA HIS A 143 -0.30 -12.50 2.44
C HIS A 143 -1.48 -11.86 1.71
N ILE A 144 -1.99 -12.53 0.68
CA ILE A 144 -3.02 -11.99 -0.21
C ILE A 144 -4.41 -12.44 0.23
N HIS A 145 -5.31 -11.48 0.36
CA HIS A 145 -6.73 -11.70 0.61
C HIS A 145 -7.54 -11.55 -0.68
N LEU A 146 -8.67 -12.23 -0.77
CA LEU A 146 -9.62 -12.16 -1.89
C LEU A 146 -11.04 -11.99 -1.35
N PRO A 147 -11.96 -11.39 -2.10
CA PRO A 147 -11.82 -10.83 -3.45
C PRO A 147 -11.02 -9.53 -3.49
N PRO A 148 -10.57 -9.08 -4.68
CA PRO A 148 -9.83 -7.84 -4.81
C PRO A 148 -10.64 -6.63 -4.34
N ALA A 149 -9.96 -5.59 -3.86
CA ALA A 149 -10.58 -4.32 -3.54
C ALA A 149 -11.00 -3.57 -4.82
N GLN A 150 -12.09 -2.81 -4.73
CA GLN A 150 -12.53 -1.98 -5.84
C GLN A 150 -11.68 -0.71 -5.92
N HIS A 151 -11.06 -0.47 -7.06
CA HIS A 151 -10.37 0.78 -7.36
C HIS A 151 -11.29 1.69 -8.18
N LEU A 152 -11.46 2.94 -7.78
CA LEU A 152 -12.38 3.89 -8.40
C LEU A 152 -11.80 4.63 -9.61
N ASN A 153 -10.51 4.46 -9.91
CA ASN A 153 -9.92 5.04 -11.10
C ASN A 153 -10.39 4.27 -12.35
N PRO A 154 -11.16 4.88 -13.25
CA PRO A 154 -11.75 4.20 -14.40
C PRO A 154 -10.72 3.64 -15.38
N GLU A 155 -9.53 4.23 -15.46
CA GLU A 155 -8.46 3.74 -16.33
C GLU A 155 -7.82 2.45 -15.80
N LYS A 156 -7.94 2.18 -14.49
CA LYS A 156 -7.35 1.03 -13.81
C LYS A 156 -8.38 -0.03 -13.40
N SER A 157 -9.66 0.29 -13.39
CA SER A 157 -10.71 -0.52 -12.76
C SER A 157 -11.45 -1.48 -13.68
N GLN A 158 -11.06 -1.62 -14.94
CA GLN A 158 -11.65 -2.62 -15.82
C GLN A 158 -11.11 -4.00 -15.45
N LEU A 159 -11.80 -4.67 -14.52
CA LEU A 159 -11.60 -6.08 -14.26
C LEU A 159 -11.92 -6.87 -15.53
N VAL A 160 -10.90 -7.45 -16.12
CA VAL A 160 -11.11 -8.54 -17.06
C VAL A 160 -11.56 -9.74 -16.22
N PRO A 161 -12.73 -10.34 -16.49
CA PRO A 161 -13.12 -11.58 -15.85
C PRO A 161 -11.95 -12.58 -15.94
N ASP A 162 -11.64 -13.25 -14.83
CA ASP A 162 -10.52 -14.20 -14.72
C ASP A 162 -9.11 -13.60 -14.85
N ALA A 163 -8.94 -12.31 -14.54
CA ALA A 163 -7.63 -11.69 -14.48
C ALA A 163 -6.71 -12.45 -13.49
N PRO A 164 -5.54 -12.93 -13.93
CA PRO A 164 -4.65 -13.69 -13.07
C PRO A 164 -4.08 -12.79 -11.96
N LEU A 165 -3.99 -13.33 -10.74
CA LEU A 165 -3.21 -12.72 -9.69
C LEU A 165 -1.73 -12.83 -10.09
N ARG A 166 -1.09 -11.71 -10.38
CA ARG A 166 0.35 -11.64 -10.55
C ARG A 166 0.98 -11.26 -9.24
N THR A 167 1.87 -12.11 -8.77
CA THR A 167 2.80 -11.74 -7.72
C THR A 167 3.87 -10.82 -8.32
N TRP A 168 4.51 -10.01 -7.48
CA TRP A 168 5.60 -9.14 -7.94
C TRP A 168 6.79 -9.91 -8.54
N VAL A 169 6.93 -11.20 -8.25
CA VAL A 169 7.94 -12.09 -8.84
C VAL A 169 7.71 -12.28 -10.34
N ASP A 170 6.44 -12.29 -10.78
CA ASP A 170 6.08 -12.46 -12.19
C ASP A 170 6.12 -11.14 -12.98
N ALA A 171 6.12 -10.01 -12.28
CA ALA A 171 6.25 -8.71 -12.91
C ALA A 171 7.73 -8.49 -13.26
N ARG A 172 8.08 -8.62 -14.54
CA ARG A 172 9.39 -8.26 -15.09
C ARG A 172 9.57 -6.75 -15.11
N PHE A 173 9.57 -6.12 -13.95
CA PHE A 173 10.02 -4.76 -13.84
C PHE A 173 11.55 -4.81 -13.73
N ALA A 174 12.22 -4.39 -14.80
CA ALA A 174 13.63 -4.03 -14.76
C ALA A 174 13.75 -2.77 -13.90
N LEU A 175 13.72 -2.93 -12.58
CA LEU A 175 13.98 -1.85 -11.66
C LEU A 175 15.45 -1.88 -11.30
N TRP A 176 16.00 -0.69 -11.33
CA TRP A 176 17.35 -0.35 -10.89
C TRP A 176 17.74 -1.10 -9.61
N GLU A 177 18.91 -1.73 -9.63
CA GLU A 177 19.52 -2.31 -8.44
C GLU A 177 20.40 -1.23 -7.78
N PRO A 178 20.12 -0.83 -6.53
CA PRO A 178 21.04 0.03 -5.83
C PRO A 178 22.34 -0.73 -5.60
N GLU A 179 23.45 -0.17 -6.04
CA GLU A 179 24.78 -0.61 -5.61
C GLU A 179 24.87 -0.44 -4.09
N ASP A 180 25.45 -1.43 -3.40
CA ASP A 180 25.61 -1.51 -1.94
C ASP A 180 26.46 -0.36 -1.35
#